data_a255c7bbcb1b778db2b2861328e25382
#
_entry.id   a255c7bbcb1b778db2b2861328e25382
#
_cell.length_a   1.000
_cell.length_b   1.000
_cell.length_c   1.000
_cell.angle_alpha   90.00
_cell.angle_beta   90.00
_cell.angle_gamma   90.00
#
_symmetry.space_group_name_H-M   'P 1'
#
loop_
_entity.id
_entity.type
_entity.pdbx_description
1 polymer ?
#
loop_
_entity_poly.entity_id
_entity_poly.type
_entity_poly.pdbx_seq_one_letter_code
_entity_poly.pdbx_strand_id
1 'polypeptide(L)'
;MPDLLEITPNGLYCAAGNFYIDPWRPVSHAVITHAHADHARPGSDRYLCAAPGKHVLRTRMGSQALIDTLKYNEHITINEVDVSLHPAGHLLGSSQVRVSHRGITWVVTGDYKLQNDTTCDCFESVPCDVFVTESTFGLPV
;
A
#
# COMPACT_ATOMS: atom_id res chain seq x y z
N MET A 1 14.19 -19.54 -0.36
CA MET A 1 14.38 -18.08 -0.28
C MET A 1 13.36 -17.49 0.68
N PRO A 2 13.77 -16.55 1.54
CA PRO A 2 12.80 -15.88 2.38
C PRO A 2 11.83 -15.07 1.54
N ASP A 3 10.58 -14.97 1.99
CA ASP A 3 9.57 -14.16 1.32
C ASP A 3 9.95 -12.68 1.41
N LEU A 4 9.69 -11.93 0.35
CA LEU A 4 9.94 -10.48 0.34
C LEU A 4 9.04 -9.76 1.35
N LEU A 5 7.80 -10.21 1.47
CA LEU A 5 6.86 -9.71 2.47
C LEU A 5 6.46 -10.84 3.41
N GLU A 6 6.27 -10.51 4.69
CA GLU A 6 5.89 -11.48 5.70
C GLU A 6 4.90 -10.88 6.69
N ILE A 7 4.04 -11.71 7.27
CA ILE A 7 3.09 -11.29 8.30
C ILE A 7 3.82 -11.23 9.65
N THR A 8 3.69 -10.11 10.33
CA THR A 8 4.26 -9.88 11.67
C THR A 8 3.17 -9.42 12.63
N PRO A 9 3.45 -9.33 13.94
CA PRO A 9 2.48 -8.77 14.89
C PRO A 9 2.06 -7.32 14.57
N ASN A 10 2.86 -6.58 13.81
CA ASN A 10 2.55 -5.20 13.43
C ASN A 10 1.91 -5.08 12.04
N GLY A 11 1.80 -6.18 11.31
CA GLY A 11 1.21 -6.21 9.97
C GLY A 11 2.14 -6.80 8.93
N LEU A 12 1.85 -6.52 7.67
CA LEU A 12 2.61 -7.01 6.53
C LEU A 12 3.92 -6.23 6.42
N TYR A 13 5.04 -6.91 6.52
CA TYR A 13 6.37 -6.32 6.64
C TYR A 13 7.29 -6.69 5.48
N CYS A 14 8.00 -5.69 4.95
CA CYS A 14 9.08 -5.90 4.00
C CYS A 14 10.42 -5.76 4.73
N ALA A 15 11.05 -6.88 5.05
CA ALA A 15 12.31 -6.87 5.81
C ALA A 15 13.44 -6.20 5.03
N ALA A 16 13.55 -6.46 3.74
CA ALA A 16 14.60 -5.88 2.90
C ALA A 16 14.50 -4.35 2.83
N GLY A 17 13.27 -3.79 2.83
CA GLY A 17 13.05 -2.35 2.76
C GLY A 17 12.85 -1.68 4.11
N ASN A 18 12.61 -2.46 5.14
CA ASN A 18 12.27 -1.98 6.48
C ASN A 18 11.08 -1.03 6.48
N PHE A 19 9.98 -1.49 5.93
CA PHE A 19 8.70 -0.77 5.95
C PHE A 19 7.56 -1.77 6.02
N TYR A 20 6.39 -1.26 6.43
CA TYR A 20 5.16 -2.05 6.52
C TYR A 20 4.15 -1.56 5.48
N ILE A 21 3.26 -2.44 5.06
CA ILE A 21 2.12 -2.08 4.21
C ILE A 21 0.86 -2.23 5.04
N ASP A 22 0.09 -1.14 5.17
CA ASP A 22 -1.14 -1.07 5.96
C ASP A 22 -0.96 -1.67 7.36
N PRO A 23 0.00 -1.19 8.17
CA PRO A 23 0.30 -1.82 9.46
C PRO A 23 -0.86 -1.69 10.45
N TRP A 24 -0.95 -2.68 11.36
CA TRP A 24 -1.99 -2.73 12.38
C TRP A 24 -1.63 -1.92 13.64
N ARG A 25 -0.38 -1.58 13.79
CA ARG A 25 0.17 -0.83 14.95
C ARG A 25 1.12 0.24 14.45
N PRO A 26 1.41 1.27 15.27
CA PRO A 26 2.40 2.28 14.90
C PRO A 26 3.75 1.67 14.56
N VAL A 27 4.34 2.11 13.46
CA VAL A 27 5.65 1.65 12.97
C VAL A 27 6.46 2.85 12.50
N SER A 28 7.73 2.63 12.14
CA SER A 28 8.57 3.72 11.67
C SER A 28 8.20 4.19 10.27
N HIS A 29 7.84 3.27 9.37
CA HIS A 29 7.50 3.62 7.98
C HIS A 29 6.34 2.75 7.49
N ALA A 30 5.25 3.40 7.14
CA ALA A 30 4.02 2.76 6.67
C ALA A 30 3.71 3.17 5.23
N VAL A 31 3.54 2.20 4.35
CA VAL A 31 3.03 2.41 3.00
C VAL A 31 1.55 2.08 3.02
N ILE A 32 0.70 3.01 2.62
CA ILE A 32 -0.75 2.89 2.78
C ILE A 32 -1.41 2.67 1.43
N THR A 33 -2.22 1.60 1.33
CA THR A 33 -2.96 1.31 0.10
C THR A 33 -4.13 2.27 -0.10
N HIS A 34 -4.86 2.57 0.98
CA HIS A 34 -5.97 3.55 0.94
C HIS A 34 -6.31 4.00 2.36
N ALA A 35 -7.15 5.04 2.48
CA ALA A 35 -7.34 5.75 3.73
C ALA A 35 -8.50 5.24 4.61
N HIS A 36 -9.01 4.03 4.38
CA HIS A 36 -9.99 3.42 5.30
C HIS A 36 -9.32 3.08 6.64
N ALA A 37 -10.10 3.14 7.73
CA ALA A 37 -9.58 3.02 9.09
C ALA A 37 -8.85 1.69 9.38
N ASP A 38 -9.28 0.60 8.76
CA ASP A 38 -8.67 -0.71 8.94
C ASP A 38 -7.34 -0.86 8.19
N HIS A 39 -7.03 0.04 7.26
CA HIS A 39 -5.79 0.07 6.49
C HIS A 39 -4.87 1.24 6.87
N ALA A 40 -5.45 2.37 7.27
CA ALA A 40 -4.69 3.59 7.57
C ALA A 40 -4.86 3.93 9.05
N ARG A 41 -3.90 3.52 9.87
CA ARG A 41 -3.94 3.74 11.33
C ARG A 41 -2.96 4.83 11.71
N PRO A 42 -3.35 5.74 12.64
CA PRO A 42 -2.47 6.83 13.06
C PRO A 42 -1.33 6.33 13.96
N GLY A 43 -0.34 7.18 14.17
CA GLY A 43 0.74 6.95 15.12
C GLY A 43 2.05 6.47 14.52
N SER A 44 2.12 6.18 13.23
CA SER A 44 3.38 5.82 12.59
C SER A 44 4.23 7.06 12.36
N ASP A 45 5.56 6.88 12.33
CA ASP A 45 6.48 8.00 12.19
C ASP A 45 6.42 8.64 10.81
N ARG A 46 6.21 7.82 9.78
CA ARG A 46 6.22 8.27 8.40
C ARG A 46 5.27 7.44 7.55
N TYR A 47 4.56 8.09 6.63
CA TYR A 47 3.60 7.47 5.73
C TYR A 47 3.98 7.73 4.27
N LEU A 48 3.68 6.77 3.40
CA LEU A 48 3.77 6.92 1.95
C LEU A 48 2.43 6.49 1.34
N CYS A 49 1.87 7.34 0.47
CA CYS A 49 0.63 7.01 -0.23
C CYS A 49 0.66 7.59 -1.65
N ALA A 50 -0.34 7.22 -2.46
CA ALA A 50 -0.50 7.81 -3.79
C ALA A 50 -0.91 9.28 -3.66
N ALA A 51 -0.36 10.12 -4.54
CA ALA A 51 -0.60 11.57 -4.51
C ALA A 51 -2.09 11.94 -4.48
N PRO A 52 -2.99 11.32 -5.27
CA PRO A 52 -4.41 11.66 -5.21
C PRO A 52 -5.06 11.41 -3.85
N GLY A 53 -4.50 10.52 -3.02
CA GLY A 53 -5.04 10.18 -1.71
C GLY A 53 -4.51 11.00 -0.55
N LYS A 54 -3.59 11.92 -0.81
CA LYS A 54 -2.88 12.64 0.27
C LYS A 54 -3.83 13.37 1.23
N HIS A 55 -4.80 14.08 0.71
CA HIS A 55 -5.71 14.87 1.54
C HIS A 55 -6.62 13.99 2.40
N VAL A 56 -7.09 12.87 1.85
CA VAL A 56 -7.92 11.92 2.58
C VAL A 56 -7.10 11.29 3.71
N LEU A 57 -5.88 10.89 3.43
CA LEU A 57 -4.99 10.32 4.44
C LEU A 57 -4.65 11.36 5.51
N ARG A 58 -4.38 12.61 5.11
CA ARG A 58 -4.11 13.70 6.04
C ARG A 58 -5.24 13.92 7.03
N THR A 59 -6.48 13.88 6.55
CA THR A 59 -7.67 14.03 7.39
C THR A 59 -7.71 12.94 8.48
N ARG A 60 -7.31 11.73 8.15
CA ARG A 60 -7.31 10.60 9.07
C ARG A 60 -6.12 10.63 10.04
N MET A 61 -4.94 10.98 9.53
CA MET A 61 -3.70 10.92 10.32
C MET A 61 -3.44 12.17 11.14
N GLY A 62 -4.04 13.29 10.78
CA GLY A 62 -3.83 14.56 11.47
C GLY A 62 -2.82 15.46 10.78
N SER A 63 -2.79 16.75 11.20
CA SER A 63 -1.99 17.78 10.55
C SER A 63 -0.49 17.63 10.78
N GLN A 64 -0.08 16.88 11.80
CA GLN A 64 1.33 16.70 12.17
C GLN A 64 1.96 15.46 11.56
N ALA A 65 1.18 14.58 10.92
CA ALA A 65 1.72 13.35 10.33
C ALA A 65 2.64 13.68 9.14
N LEU A 66 3.76 12.94 9.05
CA LEU A 66 4.68 13.06 7.92
C LEU A 66 4.17 12.15 6.80
N ILE A 67 3.70 12.74 5.72
CA ILE A 67 3.12 12.02 4.59
C ILE A 67 3.89 12.37 3.33
N ASP A 68 4.58 11.37 2.77
CA ASP A 68 5.19 11.45 1.45
C ASP A 68 4.23 10.87 0.41
N THR A 69 4.34 11.29 -0.83
CA THR A 69 3.47 10.82 -1.91
C THR A 69 4.26 10.40 -3.12
N LEU A 70 3.68 9.45 -3.87
CA LEU A 70 4.11 9.08 -5.21
C LEU A 70 2.95 9.27 -6.16
N LYS A 71 3.24 9.74 -7.36
CA LYS A 71 2.27 9.63 -8.44
C LYS A 71 2.13 8.17 -8.83
N TYR A 72 0.98 7.78 -9.36
CA TYR A 72 0.81 6.43 -9.88
C TYR A 72 1.90 6.13 -10.91
N ASN A 73 2.44 4.92 -10.86
CA ASN A 73 3.50 4.43 -11.73
C ASN A 73 4.88 5.08 -11.53
N GLU A 74 5.01 5.97 -10.57
CA GLU A 74 6.30 6.53 -10.18
C GLU A 74 7.02 5.56 -9.25
N HIS A 75 8.33 5.39 -9.42
CA HIS A 75 9.13 4.45 -8.64
C HIS A 75 10.04 5.17 -7.67
N ILE A 76 10.20 4.61 -6.47
CA ILE A 76 11.25 5.00 -5.54
C ILE A 76 11.97 3.75 -5.04
N THR A 77 13.17 3.94 -4.51
CA THR A 77 13.93 2.87 -3.88
C THR A 77 13.94 3.10 -2.38
N ILE A 78 13.49 2.12 -1.61
CA ILE A 78 13.54 2.13 -0.15
C ILE A 78 14.45 0.99 0.26
N ASN A 79 15.66 1.30 0.73
CA ASN A 79 16.66 0.32 1.15
C ASN A 79 16.82 -0.83 0.15
N GLU A 80 17.11 -0.49 -1.11
CA GLU A 80 17.31 -1.44 -2.22
C GLU A 80 16.06 -2.10 -2.76
N VAL A 81 14.89 -1.82 -2.19
CA VAL A 81 13.61 -2.33 -2.69
C VAL A 81 12.97 -1.29 -3.59
N ASP A 82 12.62 -1.67 -4.81
CA ASP A 82 11.89 -0.82 -5.74
C ASP A 82 10.41 -0.82 -5.37
N VAL A 83 9.85 0.35 -5.14
CA VAL A 83 8.45 0.51 -4.73
C VAL A 83 7.74 1.43 -5.71
N SER A 84 6.57 1.01 -6.16
CA SER A 84 5.68 1.84 -6.98
C SER A 84 4.23 1.61 -6.56
N LEU A 85 3.39 2.60 -6.83
CA LEU A 85 1.96 2.56 -6.49
C LEU A 85 1.16 2.61 -7.78
N HIS A 86 0.11 1.78 -7.85
CA HIS A 86 -0.73 1.64 -9.04
C HIS A 86 -2.20 1.71 -8.64
N PRO A 87 -3.08 2.23 -9.51
CA PRO A 87 -4.48 2.39 -9.13
C PRO A 87 -5.15 1.05 -8.79
N ALA A 88 -5.93 1.03 -7.72
CA ALA A 88 -6.71 -0.13 -7.31
C ALA A 88 -8.20 -0.01 -7.64
N GLY A 89 -8.67 1.18 -8.02
CA GLY A 89 -10.04 1.40 -8.43
C GLY A 89 -11.08 1.38 -7.31
N HIS A 90 -10.65 1.40 -6.05
CA HIS A 90 -11.53 1.26 -4.90
C HIS A 90 -12.09 2.62 -4.44
N LEU A 91 -11.19 3.59 -4.22
CA LEU A 91 -11.56 4.96 -3.86
C LEU A 91 -10.44 5.91 -4.28
N LEU A 92 -10.64 7.20 -4.10
CA LEU A 92 -9.67 8.21 -4.51
C LEU A 92 -8.32 7.94 -3.83
N GLY A 93 -7.29 7.74 -4.64
CA GLY A 93 -5.94 7.47 -4.15
C GLY A 93 -5.70 6.05 -3.69
N SER A 94 -6.68 5.14 -3.86
CA SER A 94 -6.45 3.72 -3.54
C SER A 94 -5.36 3.15 -4.44
N SER A 95 -4.49 2.33 -3.86
CA SER A 95 -3.30 1.86 -4.55
C SER A 95 -3.06 0.39 -4.33
N GLN A 96 -2.55 -0.26 -5.38
CA GLN A 96 -1.81 -1.49 -5.26
C GLN A 96 -0.35 -1.10 -4.98
N VAL A 97 0.30 -1.78 -4.04
CA VAL A 97 1.72 -1.56 -3.73
C VAL A 97 2.53 -2.63 -4.44
N ARG A 98 3.37 -2.20 -5.38
CA ARG A 98 4.30 -3.09 -6.07
C ARG A 98 5.66 -2.95 -5.42
N VAL A 99 6.22 -4.07 -4.96
CA VAL A 99 7.56 -4.13 -4.39
C VAL A 99 8.39 -5.12 -5.18
N SER A 100 9.61 -4.74 -5.55
CA SER A 100 10.49 -5.59 -6.33
C SER A 100 11.89 -5.57 -5.73
N HIS A 101 12.49 -6.76 -5.58
CA HIS A 101 13.80 -6.92 -4.99
C HIS A 101 14.46 -8.17 -5.56
N ARG A 102 15.69 -8.01 -6.07
CA ARG A 102 16.49 -9.12 -6.64
C ARG A 102 15.72 -9.94 -7.67
N GLY A 103 14.97 -9.26 -8.54
CA GLY A 103 14.25 -9.90 -9.63
C GLY A 103 12.91 -10.52 -9.25
N ILE A 104 12.49 -10.44 -7.99
CA ILE A 104 11.20 -10.96 -7.53
C ILE A 104 10.28 -9.78 -7.24
N THR A 105 9.07 -9.84 -7.80
CA THR A 105 8.06 -8.78 -7.68
C THR A 105 6.83 -9.29 -6.95
N TRP A 106 6.41 -8.56 -5.93
CA TRP A 106 5.16 -8.78 -5.19
C TRP A 106 4.24 -7.60 -5.39
N VAL A 107 2.95 -7.86 -5.50
CA VAL A 107 1.93 -6.81 -5.56
C VAL A 107 0.91 -7.06 -4.46
N VAL A 108 0.67 -6.04 -3.64
CA VAL A 108 -0.35 -6.05 -2.59
C VAL A 108 -1.47 -5.12 -3.05
N THR A 109 -2.67 -5.66 -3.24
CA THR A 109 -3.77 -4.87 -3.80
C THR A 109 -4.45 -3.97 -2.80
N GLY A 110 -4.41 -4.31 -1.49
CA GLY A 110 -5.35 -3.72 -0.57
C GLY A 110 -6.77 -4.03 -1.04
N ASP A 111 -7.71 -3.16 -0.74
CA ASP A 111 -9.05 -3.28 -1.31
C ASP A 111 -9.01 -2.77 -2.76
N TYR A 112 -9.69 -3.45 -3.65
CA TYR A 112 -9.70 -3.06 -5.06
C TYR A 112 -11.07 -3.26 -5.69
N LYS A 113 -11.27 -2.61 -6.84
CA LYS A 113 -12.52 -2.68 -7.60
C LYS A 113 -12.18 -2.72 -9.08
N LEU A 114 -12.70 -3.70 -9.80
CA LEU A 114 -12.45 -3.87 -11.22
C LEU A 114 -13.37 -3.03 -12.11
N GLN A 115 -14.54 -2.64 -11.59
CA GLN A 115 -15.49 -1.81 -12.32
C GLN A 115 -15.00 -0.35 -12.36
N ASN A 116 -15.28 0.33 -13.45
CA ASN A 116 -14.96 1.75 -13.58
C ASN A 116 -15.74 2.58 -12.57
N ASP A 117 -15.05 3.56 -11.99
CA ASP A 117 -15.62 4.50 -11.04
C ASP A 117 -15.10 5.89 -11.40
N THR A 118 -16.02 6.86 -11.53
CA THR A 118 -15.64 8.22 -11.93
C THR A 118 -14.95 9.00 -10.82
N THR A 119 -14.96 8.49 -9.57
CA THR A 119 -14.36 9.16 -8.42
C THR A 119 -12.91 8.81 -8.19
N CYS A 120 -12.37 7.82 -8.90
CA CYS A 120 -10.97 7.41 -8.76
C CYS A 120 -10.45 6.80 -10.05
N ASP A 121 -9.12 6.64 -10.13
CA ASP A 121 -8.50 5.98 -11.28
C ASP A 121 -8.88 4.50 -11.31
N CYS A 122 -9.07 3.96 -12.51
CA CYS A 122 -9.45 2.56 -12.70
C CYS A 122 -8.33 1.62 -12.28
N PHE A 123 -8.71 0.41 -11.85
CA PHE A 123 -7.77 -0.65 -11.51
C PHE A 123 -6.79 -0.90 -12.67
N GLU A 124 -5.51 -0.95 -12.33
CA GLU A 124 -4.43 -1.28 -13.27
C GLU A 124 -3.97 -2.71 -13.02
N SER A 125 -3.86 -3.52 -14.09
CA SER A 125 -3.28 -4.86 -13.98
C SER A 125 -1.75 -4.74 -13.90
N VAL A 126 -1.15 -5.27 -12.84
CA VAL A 126 0.29 -5.14 -12.58
C VAL A 126 0.92 -6.54 -12.59
N PRO A 127 1.85 -6.83 -13.51
CA PRO A 127 2.55 -8.12 -13.52
C PRO A 127 3.36 -8.34 -12.23
N CYS A 128 3.33 -9.56 -11.71
CA CYS A 128 4.04 -9.90 -10.48
C CYS A 128 4.30 -11.40 -10.38
N ASP A 129 5.22 -11.77 -9.48
CA ASP A 129 5.49 -13.16 -9.16
C ASP A 129 4.57 -13.64 -8.04
N VAL A 130 4.24 -12.77 -7.09
CA VAL A 130 3.34 -13.08 -5.97
C VAL A 130 2.31 -11.97 -5.86
N PHE A 131 1.05 -12.36 -5.75
CA PHE A 131 -0.08 -11.45 -5.67
C PHE A 131 -0.79 -11.62 -4.34
N VAL A 132 -0.74 -10.59 -3.49
CA VAL A 132 -1.41 -10.57 -2.20
C VAL A 132 -2.69 -9.77 -2.36
N THR A 133 -3.81 -10.45 -2.30
CA THR A 133 -5.12 -9.85 -2.53
C THR A 133 -5.96 -9.84 -1.26
N GLU A 134 -6.82 -8.84 -1.16
CA GLU A 134 -7.85 -8.75 -0.15
C GLU A 134 -8.92 -9.82 -0.46
N SER A 135 -9.41 -10.47 0.58
CA SER A 135 -10.36 -11.58 0.42
C SER A 135 -11.59 -11.46 1.32
N THR A 136 -12.06 -10.23 1.53
CA THR A 136 -13.21 -9.95 2.39
C THR A 136 -14.42 -10.84 2.08
N PHE A 137 -14.68 -11.12 0.81
CA PHE A 137 -15.79 -11.95 0.36
C PHE A 137 -15.37 -13.36 -0.05
N GLY A 138 -14.09 -13.68 0.06
CA GLY A 138 -13.55 -14.96 -0.36
C GLY A 138 -13.44 -16.00 0.75
N LEU A 139 -13.69 -15.61 1.98
CA LEU A 139 -13.57 -16.53 3.11
C LEU A 139 -14.87 -17.29 3.33
N PRO A 140 -14.76 -18.58 3.63
CA PRO A 140 -15.93 -19.32 4.11
C PRO A 140 -16.23 -18.84 5.52
N VAL A 141 -17.22 -18.04 5.62
CA VAL A 141 -17.70 -17.53 6.91
C VAL A 141 -19.02 -18.13 7.24
#